data_e661d1334e2434084e77cee65eb0d81b
#
_entry.id   e661d1334e2434084e77cee65eb0d81b
#
_cell.length_a   1.000
_cell.length_b   1.000
_cell.length_c   1.000
_cell.angle_alpha   90.00
_cell.angle_beta   90.00
_cell.angle_gamma   90.00
#
_symmetry.space_group_name_H-M   'P 1'
#
loop_
_entity.id
_entity.type
_entity.pdbx_description
1 polymer ?
#
loop_
_entity_poly.entity_id
_entity_poly.type
_entity_poly.pdbx_seq_one_letter_code
_entity_poly.pdbx_strand_id
1 'polypeptide(L)'
;MALANQVIAEKIAVLAERIADPEGIEIVEVELLGGGIHRVLRVTIDRVEGVTHGDCEKISRTLGDALDESDIIAGGSYTLEVTSPGVDRKLTKPKDFERFVGQKIKVALKQPVDGEKRYDGVLEGFEGGVATLAVKQGKAKEPRLVKIEFGQIDKANLKFEWK
;
A
#
# COMPACT_ATOMS: atom_id res chain seq x y z
N MET A 1 -20.13 -14.58 -2.45
CA MET A 1 -19.51 -13.91 -3.59
C MET A 1 -18.27 -13.11 -3.18
N ALA A 2 -18.44 -12.05 -2.40
CA ALA A 2 -17.30 -11.25 -1.93
C ALA A 2 -16.30 -12.07 -1.11
N LEU A 3 -16.79 -12.99 -0.28
CA LEU A 3 -15.93 -13.86 0.54
C LEU A 3 -15.09 -14.80 -0.33
N ALA A 4 -15.68 -15.35 -1.40
CA ALA A 4 -14.96 -16.23 -2.31
C ALA A 4 -13.84 -15.47 -3.03
N ASN A 5 -14.11 -14.25 -3.48
CA ASN A 5 -13.09 -13.40 -4.11
C ASN A 5 -11.97 -13.05 -3.12
N GLN A 6 -12.32 -12.82 -1.87
CA GLN A 6 -11.33 -12.51 -0.83
C GLN A 6 -10.40 -13.71 -0.57
N VAL A 7 -10.94 -14.91 -0.48
CA VAL A 7 -10.14 -16.13 -0.27
C VAL A 7 -9.21 -16.38 -1.46
N ILE A 8 -9.72 -16.20 -2.67
CA ILE A 8 -8.91 -16.34 -3.88
C ILE A 8 -7.80 -15.28 -3.90
N ALA A 9 -8.12 -14.03 -3.58
CA ALA A 9 -7.14 -12.95 -3.54
C ALA A 9 -6.03 -13.23 -2.52
N GLU A 10 -6.36 -13.80 -1.36
CA GLU A 10 -5.37 -14.16 -0.35
C GLU A 10 -4.41 -15.24 -0.86
N LYS A 11 -4.91 -16.23 -1.56
CA LYS A 11 -4.07 -17.28 -2.16
C LYS A 11 -3.16 -16.72 -3.24
N ILE A 12 -3.68 -15.81 -4.04
CA ILE A 12 -2.90 -15.14 -5.09
C ILE A 12 -1.83 -14.25 -4.47
N ALA A 13 -2.14 -13.59 -3.36
CA ALA A 13 -1.17 -12.74 -2.67
C ALA A 13 0.07 -13.53 -2.24
N VAL A 14 -0.12 -14.74 -1.70
CA VAL A 14 1.00 -15.62 -1.32
C VAL A 14 1.86 -15.97 -2.54
N LEU A 15 1.22 -16.33 -3.64
CA LEU A 15 1.92 -16.66 -4.88
C LEU A 15 2.66 -15.44 -5.45
N ALA A 16 2.01 -14.28 -5.45
CA ALA A 16 2.59 -13.05 -5.95
C ALA A 16 3.80 -12.63 -5.12
N GLU A 17 3.73 -12.77 -3.81
CA GLU A 17 4.85 -12.46 -2.92
C GLU A 17 6.08 -13.33 -3.22
N ARG A 18 5.87 -14.62 -3.48
CA ARG A 18 6.96 -15.52 -3.86
C ARG A 18 7.64 -15.11 -5.15
N ILE A 19 6.86 -14.60 -6.10
CA ILE A 19 7.37 -14.13 -7.39
C ILE A 19 8.09 -12.81 -7.22
N ALA A 20 7.55 -11.90 -6.40
CA ALA A 20 8.06 -10.55 -6.25
C ALA A 20 9.30 -10.44 -5.35
N ASP A 21 9.38 -11.25 -4.31
CA ASP A 21 10.48 -11.18 -3.33
C ASP A 21 11.87 -11.22 -3.96
N PRO A 22 12.20 -12.17 -4.86
CA PRO A 22 13.54 -12.20 -5.46
C PRO A 22 13.88 -10.96 -6.29
N GLU A 23 12.85 -10.23 -6.73
CA GLU A 23 13.04 -9.03 -7.54
C GLU A 23 13.12 -7.76 -6.71
N GLY A 24 12.98 -7.86 -5.39
CA GLY A 24 12.95 -6.69 -4.52
C GLY A 24 11.66 -5.89 -4.63
N ILE A 25 10.59 -6.53 -5.08
CA ILE A 25 9.29 -5.88 -5.27
C ILE A 25 8.36 -6.29 -4.14
N GLU A 26 7.63 -5.32 -3.60
CA GLU A 26 6.64 -5.54 -2.55
C GLU A 26 5.25 -5.69 -3.17
N ILE A 27 4.48 -6.65 -2.70
CA ILE A 27 3.06 -6.76 -3.04
C ILE A 27 2.28 -5.96 -2.00
N VAL A 28 1.71 -4.85 -2.43
CA VAL A 28 0.98 -3.94 -1.55
C VAL A 28 -0.44 -4.44 -1.31
N GLU A 29 -1.11 -4.84 -2.37
CA GLU A 29 -2.50 -5.26 -2.31
C GLU A 29 -2.83 -6.18 -3.47
N VAL A 30 -3.71 -7.15 -3.23
CA VAL A 30 -4.26 -8.01 -4.27
C VAL A 30 -5.78 -7.99 -4.11
N GLU A 31 -6.47 -7.63 -5.19
CA GLU A 31 -7.94 -7.55 -5.21
C GLU A 31 -8.50 -8.30 -6.41
N LEU A 32 -9.51 -9.11 -6.18
CA LEU A 32 -10.28 -9.73 -7.26
C LEU A 32 -11.64 -9.04 -7.29
N LEU A 33 -11.88 -8.26 -8.34
CA LEU A 33 -13.07 -7.43 -8.48
C LEU A 33 -14.01 -7.98 -9.54
N GLY A 34 -15.30 -7.74 -9.38
CA GLY A 34 -16.31 -8.16 -10.31
C GLY A 34 -16.69 -9.62 -10.18
N GLY A 35 -17.45 -10.12 -11.12
CA GLY A 35 -17.90 -11.51 -11.14
C GLY A 35 -18.25 -11.95 -12.54
N GLY A 36 -18.50 -13.26 -12.69
CA GLY A 36 -18.83 -13.85 -13.98
C GLY A 36 -17.70 -13.70 -15.00
N ILE A 37 -18.01 -13.12 -16.15
CA ILE A 37 -17.05 -12.95 -17.24
C ILE A 37 -16.26 -11.63 -17.15
N HIS A 38 -16.61 -10.78 -16.19
CA HIS A 38 -15.97 -9.46 -16.04
C HIS A 38 -15.18 -9.34 -14.75
N ARG A 39 -14.27 -10.30 -14.51
CA ARG A 39 -13.41 -10.27 -13.33
C ARG A 39 -12.10 -9.54 -13.64
N VAL A 40 -11.68 -8.71 -12.71
CA VAL A 40 -10.38 -8.02 -12.78
C VAL A 40 -9.58 -8.42 -11.55
N LEU A 41 -8.40 -8.97 -11.78
CA LEU A 41 -7.43 -9.22 -10.74
C LEU A 41 -6.46 -8.05 -10.73
N ARG A 42 -6.53 -7.22 -9.70
CA ARG A 42 -5.64 -6.05 -9.56
C ARG A 42 -4.59 -6.35 -8.53
N VAL A 43 -3.34 -6.27 -8.95
CA VAL A 43 -2.18 -6.45 -8.08
C VAL A 43 -1.43 -5.13 -8.02
N THR A 44 -1.31 -4.58 -6.82
CA THR A 44 -0.59 -3.33 -6.58
C THR A 44 0.80 -3.66 -6.05
N ILE A 45 1.82 -3.20 -6.73
CA ILE A 45 3.22 -3.47 -6.36
C ILE A 45 3.96 -2.18 -6.06
N ASP A 46 5.02 -2.28 -5.27
CA ASP A 46 5.86 -1.13 -4.94
C ASP A 46 7.32 -1.59 -4.83
N ARG A 47 8.23 -0.63 -4.88
CA ARG A 47 9.66 -0.86 -4.76
C ARG A 47 10.30 0.38 -4.12
N VAL A 48 11.32 0.20 -3.31
CA VAL A 48 11.99 1.30 -2.61
C VAL A 48 12.45 2.40 -3.58
N GLU A 49 13.01 2.00 -4.73
CA GLU A 49 13.49 2.94 -5.74
C GLU A 49 12.39 3.45 -6.68
N GLY A 50 11.18 2.98 -6.52
CA GLY A 50 10.08 3.25 -7.45
C GLY A 50 9.91 2.15 -8.48
N VAL A 51 8.66 1.91 -8.86
CA VAL A 51 8.28 0.86 -9.81
C VAL A 51 8.38 1.38 -11.24
N THR A 52 8.96 0.57 -12.13
CA THR A 52 9.04 0.88 -13.55
C THR A 52 7.97 0.10 -14.34
N HIS A 53 7.75 0.49 -15.59
CA HIS A 53 6.89 -0.28 -16.49
C HIS A 53 7.40 -1.71 -16.66
N GLY A 54 8.72 -1.89 -16.71
CA GLY A 54 9.34 -3.21 -16.81
C GLY A 54 9.02 -4.09 -15.62
N ASP A 55 8.99 -3.51 -14.42
CA ASP A 55 8.62 -4.23 -13.20
C ASP A 55 7.17 -4.74 -13.28
N CYS A 56 6.25 -3.87 -13.69
CA CYS A 56 4.84 -4.25 -13.83
C CYS A 56 4.65 -5.33 -14.89
N GLU A 57 5.33 -5.20 -16.02
CA GLU A 57 5.26 -6.17 -17.11
C GLU A 57 5.81 -7.52 -16.70
N LYS A 58 6.93 -7.54 -15.99
CA LYS A 58 7.55 -8.77 -15.51
C LYS A 58 6.65 -9.51 -14.51
N ILE A 59 6.11 -8.80 -13.53
CA ILE A 59 5.19 -9.38 -12.56
C ILE A 59 3.92 -9.88 -13.25
N SER A 60 3.38 -9.09 -14.17
CA SER A 60 2.18 -9.47 -14.92
C SER A 60 2.38 -10.77 -15.69
N ARG A 61 3.49 -10.91 -16.37
CA ARG A 61 3.81 -12.10 -17.16
C ARG A 61 4.03 -13.31 -16.26
N THR A 62 4.88 -13.17 -15.25
CA THR A 62 5.25 -14.29 -14.38
C THR A 62 4.05 -14.75 -13.55
N LEU A 63 3.29 -13.81 -12.99
CA LEU A 63 2.11 -14.14 -12.21
C LEU A 63 1.01 -14.74 -13.09
N GLY A 64 0.81 -14.19 -14.29
CA GLY A 64 -0.17 -14.70 -15.23
C GLY A 64 0.10 -16.15 -15.60
N ASP A 65 1.36 -16.49 -15.90
CA ASP A 65 1.76 -17.86 -16.21
C ASP A 65 1.52 -18.79 -15.01
N ALA A 66 1.88 -18.35 -13.82
CA ALA A 66 1.69 -19.14 -12.60
C ALA A 66 0.20 -19.37 -12.30
N LEU A 67 -0.63 -18.38 -12.55
CA LEU A 67 -2.08 -18.50 -12.35
C LEU A 67 -2.71 -19.46 -13.34
N ASP A 68 -2.23 -19.44 -14.60
CA ASP A 68 -2.71 -20.37 -15.63
C ASP A 68 -2.36 -21.81 -15.28
N GLU A 69 -1.17 -22.04 -14.72
CA GLU A 69 -0.75 -23.38 -14.31
C GLU A 69 -1.47 -23.88 -13.07
N SER A 70 -1.74 -23.00 -12.11
CA SER A 70 -2.29 -23.38 -10.80
C SER A 70 -3.81 -23.48 -10.77
N ASP A 71 -4.48 -22.90 -11.75
CA ASP A 71 -5.96 -22.89 -11.83
C ASP A 71 -6.64 -22.34 -10.56
N ILE A 72 -5.98 -21.42 -9.88
CA ILE A 72 -6.53 -20.79 -8.67
C ILE A 72 -7.81 -20.02 -8.98
N ILE A 73 -7.85 -19.34 -10.14
CA ILE A 73 -9.03 -18.63 -10.60
C ILE A 73 -9.78 -19.56 -11.56
N ALA A 74 -10.68 -20.34 -10.99
CA ALA A 74 -11.46 -21.27 -11.77
C ALA A 74 -12.69 -20.60 -12.40
N GLY A 75 -13.17 -21.17 -13.47
CA GLY A 75 -14.49 -20.85 -14.00
C GLY A 75 -14.59 -19.67 -14.93
N GLY A 76 -13.53 -19.26 -15.59
CA GLY A 76 -13.67 -18.28 -16.66
C GLY A 76 -12.52 -17.30 -16.81
N SER A 77 -12.78 -16.30 -17.61
CA SER A 77 -11.79 -15.29 -17.95
C SER A 77 -11.66 -14.25 -16.86
N TYR A 78 -10.47 -13.68 -16.75
CA TYR A 78 -10.21 -12.54 -15.90
C TYR A 78 -9.17 -11.64 -16.60
N THR A 79 -9.14 -10.38 -16.21
CA THR A 79 -8.12 -9.45 -16.68
C THR A 79 -7.12 -9.23 -15.54
N LEU A 80 -5.84 -9.44 -15.81
CA LEU A 80 -4.80 -9.18 -14.83
C LEU A 80 -4.29 -7.77 -15.02
N GLU A 81 -4.37 -6.98 -13.96
CA GLU A 81 -3.90 -5.60 -13.94
C GLU A 81 -2.84 -5.46 -12.85
N VAL A 82 -1.62 -5.13 -13.25
CA VAL A 82 -0.52 -4.86 -12.31
C VAL A 82 -0.23 -3.37 -12.33
N THR A 83 -0.31 -2.76 -11.15
CA THR A 83 -0.21 -1.31 -11.04
C THR A 83 0.68 -0.92 -9.86
N SER A 84 1.04 0.35 -9.78
CA SER A 84 1.75 0.90 -8.64
C SER A 84 0.90 1.96 -7.96
N PRO A 85 1.14 2.25 -6.66
CA PRO A 85 0.37 3.27 -5.95
C PRO A 85 0.57 4.68 -6.53
N GLY A 86 1.60 4.88 -7.32
CA GLY A 86 1.90 6.22 -7.82
C GLY A 86 2.23 7.16 -6.68
N VAL A 87 1.56 8.31 -6.64
CA VAL A 87 1.80 9.34 -5.63
C VAL A 87 1.01 9.12 -4.33
N ASP A 88 0.08 8.17 -4.32
CA ASP A 88 -0.82 7.94 -3.17
C ASP A 88 -0.61 6.60 -2.50
N ARG A 89 0.64 6.28 -2.18
CA ARG A 89 0.96 5.05 -1.46
C ARG A 89 0.31 5.06 -0.07
N LYS A 90 -0.59 4.12 0.17
CA LYS A 90 -1.26 3.99 1.47
C LYS A 90 -0.35 3.31 2.49
N LEU A 91 -0.40 3.78 3.73
CA LEU A 91 0.25 3.13 4.86
C LEU A 91 -0.84 2.46 5.70
N THR A 92 -0.90 1.14 5.66
CA THR A 92 -1.99 0.38 6.29
C THR A 92 -1.56 -0.49 7.46
N LYS A 93 -0.26 -0.77 7.57
CA LYS A 93 0.29 -1.66 8.60
C LYS A 93 1.40 -0.96 9.37
N PRO A 94 1.70 -1.39 10.60
CA PRO A 94 2.86 -0.83 11.34
C PRO A 94 4.16 -0.90 10.57
N LYS A 95 4.39 -1.97 9.80
CA LYS A 95 5.56 -2.10 8.93
C LYS A 95 5.70 -0.96 7.94
N ASP A 96 4.58 -0.46 7.41
CA ASP A 96 4.59 0.63 6.45
C ASP A 96 5.13 1.89 7.08
N PHE A 97 4.72 2.18 8.33
CA PHE A 97 5.23 3.34 9.06
C PHE A 97 6.71 3.22 9.35
N GLU A 98 7.17 2.04 9.74
CA GLU A 98 8.59 1.80 9.97
C GLU A 98 9.41 2.00 8.70
N ARG A 99 8.89 1.52 7.57
CA ARG A 99 9.56 1.62 6.27
C ARG A 99 9.70 3.05 5.78
N PHE A 100 8.70 3.88 6.02
CA PHE A 100 8.65 5.24 5.48
C PHE A 100 9.06 6.33 6.46
N VAL A 101 9.77 5.96 7.53
CA VAL A 101 10.37 6.95 8.43
C VAL A 101 11.30 7.86 7.62
N GLY A 102 11.19 9.16 7.83
CA GLY A 102 11.91 10.16 7.06
C GLY A 102 11.16 10.75 5.87
N GLN A 103 10.02 10.17 5.53
CA GLN A 103 9.20 10.63 4.40
C GLN A 103 8.02 11.48 4.89
N LYS A 104 7.51 12.32 4.00
CA LYS A 104 6.30 13.09 4.29
C LYS A 104 5.07 12.19 4.13
N ILE A 105 4.17 12.27 5.10
CA ILE A 105 2.93 11.52 5.07
C ILE A 105 1.76 12.42 5.41
N LYS A 106 0.56 12.00 5.00
CA LYS A 106 -0.71 12.60 5.41
C LYS A 106 -1.43 11.58 6.24
N VAL A 107 -1.98 12.01 7.37
CA VAL A 107 -2.79 11.14 8.20
C VAL A 107 -4.15 11.77 8.45
N ALA A 108 -5.18 10.92 8.46
CA ALA A 108 -6.52 11.29 8.93
C ALA A 108 -6.82 10.44 10.15
N LEU A 109 -7.30 11.07 11.21
CA LEU A 109 -7.51 10.42 12.49
C LEU A 109 -8.98 10.10 12.71
N LYS A 110 -9.24 9.09 13.51
CA LYS A 110 -10.60 8.70 13.90
C LYS A 110 -11.22 9.75 14.81
N GLN A 111 -10.41 10.35 15.67
CA GLN A 111 -10.81 11.43 16.56
C GLN A 111 -9.72 12.48 16.61
N PRO A 112 -10.04 13.75 16.95
CA PRO A 112 -9.03 14.79 17.01
C PRO A 112 -7.94 14.47 18.02
N VAL A 113 -6.69 14.75 17.63
CA VAL A 113 -5.52 14.72 18.50
C VAL A 113 -4.95 16.13 18.49
N ASP A 114 -4.75 16.72 19.66
CA ASP A 114 -4.30 18.11 19.80
C ASP A 114 -5.14 19.10 18.98
N GLY A 115 -6.44 18.82 18.88
CA GLY A 115 -7.41 19.69 18.25
C GLY A 115 -7.63 19.51 16.75
N GLU A 116 -6.88 18.62 16.11
CA GLU A 116 -6.99 18.40 14.67
C GLU A 116 -7.15 16.93 14.31
N LYS A 117 -7.92 16.65 13.27
CA LYS A 117 -8.14 15.31 12.75
C LYS A 117 -7.23 14.96 11.59
N ARG A 118 -6.56 15.93 10.98
CA ARG A 118 -5.69 15.71 9.83
C ARG A 118 -4.35 16.37 10.06
N TYR A 119 -3.29 15.65 9.74
CA TYR A 119 -1.93 16.16 9.85
C TYR A 119 -1.14 15.82 8.59
N ASP A 120 -0.33 16.77 8.15
CA ASP A 120 0.68 16.57 7.11
C ASP A 120 2.03 16.84 7.74
N GLY A 121 2.96 15.92 7.62
CA GLY A 121 4.28 16.14 8.18
C GLY A 121 5.25 15.02 7.84
N VAL A 122 6.48 15.18 8.30
CA VAL A 122 7.51 14.17 8.13
C VAL A 122 7.36 13.13 9.25
N LEU A 123 7.36 11.86 8.86
CA LEU A 123 7.34 10.77 9.84
C LEU A 123 8.75 10.62 10.42
N GLU A 124 8.95 11.15 11.64
CA GLU A 124 10.26 11.15 12.30
C GLU A 124 10.61 9.80 12.92
N GLY A 125 9.61 9.04 13.34
CA GLY A 125 9.84 7.73 13.93
C GLY A 125 8.55 6.97 14.16
N PHE A 126 8.68 5.68 14.36
CA PHE A 126 7.57 4.81 14.70
C PHE A 126 8.07 3.74 15.68
N GLU A 127 7.70 3.87 16.95
CA GLU A 127 8.11 2.95 18.00
C GLU A 127 6.93 2.60 18.91
N GLY A 128 6.82 1.33 19.27
CA GLY A 128 5.79 0.88 20.19
C GLY A 128 4.37 1.16 19.72
N GLY A 129 4.16 1.19 18.41
CA GLY A 129 2.86 1.50 17.85
C GLY A 129 2.53 3.00 17.84
N VAL A 130 3.50 3.88 18.11
CA VAL A 130 3.31 5.33 18.11
C VAL A 130 4.12 5.98 17.00
N ALA A 131 3.44 6.72 16.13
CA ALA A 131 4.04 7.49 15.06
C ALA A 131 4.35 8.91 15.56
N THR A 132 5.55 9.39 15.31
CA THR A 132 5.93 10.77 15.62
C THR A 132 6.03 11.56 14.33
N LEU A 133 5.21 12.60 14.20
CA LEU A 133 5.17 13.46 13.02
C LEU A 133 5.75 14.83 13.33
N ALA A 134 6.61 15.32 12.44
CA ALA A 134 7.08 16.70 12.49
C ALA A 134 6.18 17.54 11.59
N VAL A 135 5.34 18.36 12.21
CA VAL A 135 4.34 19.17 11.52
C VAL A 135 4.74 20.63 11.53
N LYS A 136 4.69 21.29 10.39
CA LYS A 136 4.96 22.71 10.31
C LYS A 136 3.86 23.51 10.98
N GLN A 137 4.25 24.48 11.83
CA GLN A 137 3.32 25.39 12.48
C GLN A 137 3.43 26.77 11.86
N GLY A 138 2.63 27.05 10.85
CA GLY A 138 2.60 28.36 10.24
C GLY A 138 3.97 28.93 9.92
N LYS A 139 4.35 30.04 10.57
CA LYS A 139 5.63 30.72 10.38
C LYS A 139 6.73 30.29 11.35
N ALA A 140 6.46 29.31 12.20
CA ALA A 140 7.47 28.83 13.16
C ALA A 140 8.63 28.17 12.44
N LYS A 141 9.86 28.44 12.89
CA LYS A 141 11.07 27.87 12.30
C LYS A 141 11.21 26.38 12.58
N GLU A 142 10.75 25.95 13.73
CA GLU A 142 10.83 24.55 14.12
C GLU A 142 9.49 23.85 13.99
N PRO A 143 9.50 22.61 13.48
CA PRO A 143 8.27 21.85 13.40
C PRO A 143 7.82 21.41 14.78
N ARG A 144 6.51 21.26 14.93
CA ARG A 144 5.91 20.69 16.14
C ARG A 144 5.89 19.17 16.00
N LEU A 145 6.30 18.46 17.04
CA LEU A 145 6.23 17.00 17.06
C LEU A 145 4.87 16.58 17.63
N VAL A 146 4.16 15.76 16.87
CA VAL A 146 2.87 15.20 17.27
C VAL A 146 3.00 13.69 17.34
N LYS A 147 2.63 13.10 18.46
CA LYS A 147 2.64 11.64 18.63
C LYS A 147 1.23 11.10 18.45
N ILE A 148 1.10 10.11 17.58
CA ILE A 148 -0.18 9.52 17.22
C ILE A 148 -0.07 8.00 17.32
N GLU A 149 -0.98 7.38 18.09
CA GLU A 149 -1.02 5.93 18.17
C GLU A 149 -1.56 5.34 16.87
N PHE A 150 -1.03 4.21 16.46
CA PHE A 150 -1.48 3.53 15.24
C PHE A 150 -2.99 3.30 15.24
N GLY A 151 -3.55 2.92 16.39
CA GLY A 151 -4.99 2.68 16.51
C GLY A 151 -5.86 3.92 16.34
N GLN A 152 -5.28 5.12 16.44
CA GLN A 152 -6.01 6.39 16.24
C GLN A 152 -6.06 6.81 14.78
N ILE A 153 -5.26 6.17 13.92
CA ILE A 153 -5.17 6.53 12.50
C ILE A 153 -6.28 5.84 11.72
N ASP A 154 -7.10 6.64 11.03
CA ASP A 154 -8.12 6.14 10.13
C ASP A 154 -7.54 5.85 8.76
N LYS A 155 -6.79 6.81 8.22
CA LYS A 155 -6.11 6.66 6.92
C LYS A 155 -4.75 7.33 6.98
N ALA A 156 -3.80 6.76 6.27
CA ALA A 156 -2.48 7.39 6.10
C ALA A 156 -1.97 7.12 4.69
N ASN A 157 -1.36 8.13 4.08
CA ASN A 157 -0.82 8.07 2.74
C ASN A 157 0.53 8.76 2.70
N LEU A 158 1.41 8.23 1.86
CA LEU A 158 2.67 8.89 1.55
C LEU A 158 2.38 10.15 0.74
N LYS A 159 3.00 11.26 1.10
CA LYS A 159 2.84 12.52 0.38
C LYS A 159 4.06 12.75 -0.51
N PHE A 160 3.86 12.71 -1.81
CA PHE A 160 4.93 13.02 -2.75
C PHE A 160 5.00 14.53 -2.99
N GLU A 161 6.23 15.03 -3.00
CA GLU A 161 6.47 16.39 -3.46
C GLU A 161 7.22 16.30 -4.78
N TRP A 162 6.65 16.93 -5.80
CA TRP A 162 7.33 17.07 -7.08
C TRP A 162 8.34 18.20 -6.95
N LYS A 163 9.57 17.91 -7.26
CA LYS A 163 10.60 18.95 -7.33
C LYS A 163 10.66 19.53 -8.73
#